data_160be55b570fa52e1fcda8083f438f3c
#
_entry.id   160be55b570fa52e1fcda8083f438f3c
#
_cell.length_a   1.000
_cell.length_b   1.000
_cell.length_c   1.000
_cell.angle_alpha   90.00
_cell.angle_beta   90.00
_cell.angle_gamma   90.00
#
_symmetry.space_group_name_H-M   'P 1'
#
loop_
_entity.id
_entity.type
_entity.pdbx_description
1 polymer ?
#
loop_
_entity_poly.entity_id
_entity_poly.type
_entity_poly.pdbx_seq_one_letter_code
_entity_poly.pdbx_strand_id
1 'polypeptide(L)'
;VSYLVNLTIPRSGEISRAALLKKYENVPFDKGFGTIVAERIVDMLIFLLFVAIGFISQFDKLFQFLIEKLPLEKIIYLLIGGIVIFVIFILVWIYAEWNIIKKLKQKLSGLIEGMTSVLKMKDKWNYIFHSFFIWFSYLMMFYVTIFALPETTEISFDVVIMGFIFGSLAVGFTNGGLGAYPLAIALIY
;
A
#
# COMPACT_ATOMS: atom_id res chain seq x y z
N VAL A 1 -10.39 -0.90 -20.53
CA VAL A 1 -11.40 0.12 -20.18
C VAL A 1 -10.99 0.88 -18.91
N SER A 2 -10.59 0.21 -17.81
CA SER A 2 -10.22 0.87 -16.54
C SER A 2 -9.16 1.95 -16.69
N TYR A 3 -8.10 1.72 -17.48
CA TYR A 3 -7.04 2.70 -17.72
C TYR A 3 -7.55 3.94 -18.47
N LEU A 4 -8.40 3.76 -19.49
CA LEU A 4 -9.00 4.87 -20.24
C LEU A 4 -9.86 5.76 -19.33
N VAL A 5 -10.65 5.14 -18.47
CA VAL A 5 -11.51 5.87 -17.53
C VAL A 5 -10.69 6.61 -16.48
N ASN A 6 -9.57 6.04 -16.02
CA ASN A 6 -8.64 6.70 -15.09
C ASN A 6 -7.95 7.94 -15.69
N LEU A 7 -7.84 8.04 -17.03
CA LEU A 7 -7.32 9.24 -17.70
C LEU A 7 -8.30 10.43 -17.60
N THR A 8 -9.60 10.15 -17.54
CA THR A 8 -10.64 11.19 -17.46
C THR A 8 -11.00 11.53 -16.02
N ILE A 9 -11.23 10.52 -15.22
CA ILE A 9 -11.57 10.67 -13.79
C ILE A 9 -10.64 9.75 -12.99
N PRO A 10 -9.70 10.31 -12.22
CA PRO A 10 -8.76 9.55 -11.44
C PRO A 10 -9.43 8.52 -10.53
N ARG A 11 -8.91 7.30 -10.51
CA ARG A 11 -9.39 6.17 -9.66
C ARG A 11 -10.81 5.66 -9.95
N SER A 12 -11.48 6.15 -11.00
CA SER A 12 -12.82 5.68 -11.35
C SER A 12 -12.81 4.39 -12.19
N GLY A 13 -11.64 3.98 -12.70
CA GLY A 13 -11.49 2.76 -13.49
C GLY A 13 -11.88 1.49 -12.76
N GLU A 14 -11.68 1.43 -11.45
CA GLU A 14 -12.05 0.29 -10.60
C GLU A 14 -13.57 0.16 -10.50
N ILE A 15 -14.26 1.27 -10.26
CA ILE A 15 -15.74 1.33 -10.24
C ILE A 15 -16.30 0.95 -11.61
N SER A 16 -15.69 1.46 -12.69
CA SER A 16 -16.07 1.14 -14.07
C SER A 16 -15.92 -0.35 -14.37
N ARG A 17 -14.86 -1.00 -13.88
CA ARG A 17 -14.64 -2.45 -14.00
C ARG A 17 -15.77 -3.24 -13.35
N ALA A 18 -16.17 -2.90 -12.12
CA ALA A 18 -17.29 -3.55 -11.44
C ALA A 18 -18.64 -3.32 -12.16
N ALA A 19 -18.85 -2.12 -12.69
CA ALA A 19 -20.05 -1.80 -13.46
C ALA A 19 -20.12 -2.57 -14.79
N LEU A 20 -18.99 -2.75 -15.46
CA LEU A 20 -18.91 -3.54 -16.70
C LEU A 20 -19.15 -5.02 -16.45
N LEU A 21 -18.59 -5.60 -15.37
CA LEU A 21 -18.86 -6.98 -14.96
C LEU A 21 -20.36 -7.20 -14.70
N LYS A 22 -21.02 -6.23 -14.06
CA LYS A 22 -22.47 -6.28 -13.87
C LYS A 22 -23.22 -6.24 -15.21
N LYS A 23 -22.79 -5.36 -16.12
CA LYS A 23 -23.50 -5.15 -17.39
C LYS A 23 -23.35 -6.31 -18.37
N TYR A 24 -22.16 -6.87 -18.48
CA TYR A 24 -21.84 -7.85 -19.55
C TYR A 24 -21.80 -9.29 -19.06
N GLU A 25 -21.45 -9.51 -17.80
CA GLU A 25 -21.29 -10.87 -17.23
C GLU A 25 -22.35 -11.20 -16.17
N ASN A 26 -23.33 -10.31 -15.95
CA ASN A 26 -24.38 -10.45 -14.94
C ASN A 26 -23.84 -10.70 -13.51
N VAL A 27 -22.59 -10.32 -13.25
CA VAL A 27 -22.00 -10.39 -11.90
C VAL A 27 -22.58 -9.25 -11.06
N PRO A 28 -23.17 -9.52 -9.86
CA PRO A 28 -23.63 -8.46 -8.97
C PRO A 28 -22.51 -7.44 -8.70
N PHE A 29 -22.83 -6.15 -8.74
CA PHE A 29 -21.85 -5.07 -8.55
C PHE A 29 -21.03 -5.25 -7.27
N ASP A 30 -21.71 -5.59 -6.17
CA ASP A 30 -21.08 -5.76 -4.86
C ASP A 30 -20.04 -6.89 -4.87
N LYS A 31 -20.31 -7.98 -5.56
CA LYS A 31 -19.35 -9.08 -5.74
C LYS A 31 -18.16 -8.65 -6.60
N GLY A 32 -18.43 -7.99 -7.73
CA GLY A 32 -17.37 -7.48 -8.60
C GLY A 32 -16.50 -6.43 -7.89
N PHE A 33 -17.11 -5.53 -7.13
CA PHE A 33 -16.38 -4.55 -6.35
C PHE A 33 -15.61 -5.17 -5.18
N GLY A 34 -16.18 -6.17 -4.52
CA GLY A 34 -15.51 -6.93 -3.46
C GLY A 34 -14.21 -7.59 -3.92
N THR A 35 -14.16 -8.14 -5.14
CA THR A 35 -12.91 -8.70 -5.69
C THR A 35 -11.85 -7.63 -5.93
N ILE A 36 -12.25 -6.43 -6.35
CA ILE A 36 -11.32 -5.31 -6.54
C ILE A 36 -10.74 -4.85 -5.20
N VAL A 37 -11.57 -4.76 -4.17
CA VAL A 37 -11.11 -4.42 -2.81
C VAL A 37 -10.14 -5.49 -2.29
N ALA A 38 -10.44 -6.76 -2.48
CA ALA A 38 -9.55 -7.86 -2.10
C ALA A 38 -8.19 -7.78 -2.82
N GLU A 39 -8.19 -7.45 -4.11
CA GLU A 39 -6.98 -7.19 -4.91
C GLU A 39 -6.15 -6.05 -4.30
N ARG A 40 -6.77 -4.92 -3.94
CA ARG A 40 -6.07 -3.78 -3.30
C ARG A 40 -5.48 -4.14 -1.94
N ILE A 41 -6.12 -5.00 -1.18
CA ILE A 41 -5.60 -5.45 0.12
C ILE A 41 -4.36 -6.32 -0.07
N VAL A 42 -4.38 -7.25 -1.02
CA VAL A 42 -3.20 -8.07 -1.33
C VAL A 42 -2.05 -7.20 -1.81
N ASP A 43 -2.31 -6.24 -2.71
CA ASP A 43 -1.31 -5.27 -3.16
C ASP A 43 -0.70 -4.49 -1.98
N MET A 44 -1.54 -4.02 -1.06
CA MET A 44 -1.08 -3.30 0.13
C MET A 44 -0.22 -4.19 1.05
N LEU A 45 -0.59 -5.46 1.23
CA LEU A 45 0.20 -6.39 2.05
C LEU A 45 1.57 -6.68 1.42
N ILE A 46 1.62 -6.86 0.10
CA ILE A 46 2.89 -7.04 -0.62
C ILE A 46 3.72 -5.76 -0.54
N PHE A 47 3.12 -4.59 -0.73
CA PHE A 47 3.82 -3.31 -0.56
C PHE A 47 4.39 -3.15 0.85
N LEU A 48 3.62 -3.48 1.90
CA LEU A 48 4.10 -3.46 3.28
C LEU A 48 5.27 -4.44 3.52
N LEU A 49 5.30 -5.56 2.82
CA LEU A 49 6.45 -6.47 2.83
C LEU A 49 7.71 -5.78 2.27
N PHE A 50 7.61 -5.06 1.16
CA PHE A 50 8.74 -4.28 0.61
C PHE A 50 9.17 -3.17 1.57
N VAL A 51 8.23 -2.49 2.20
CA VAL A 51 8.52 -1.48 3.22
C VAL A 51 9.27 -2.11 4.41
N ALA A 52 8.84 -3.27 4.88
CA ALA A 52 9.52 -4.00 5.96
C ALA A 52 10.94 -4.40 5.56
N ILE A 53 11.14 -4.91 4.35
CA ILE A 53 12.47 -5.25 3.82
C ILE A 53 13.36 -4.01 3.76
N GLY A 54 12.86 -2.90 3.21
CA GLY A 54 13.59 -1.63 3.13
C GLY A 54 13.94 -1.08 4.52
N PHE A 55 13.02 -1.17 5.47
CA PHE A 55 13.27 -0.75 6.84
C PHE A 55 14.34 -1.61 7.53
N ILE A 56 14.28 -2.92 7.36
CA ILE A 56 15.27 -3.85 7.94
C ILE A 56 16.65 -3.62 7.31
N SER A 57 16.73 -3.42 5.98
CA SER A 57 18.01 -3.20 5.29
C SER A 57 18.72 -1.91 5.69
N GLN A 58 17.98 -0.89 6.14
CA GLN A 58 18.52 0.40 6.56
C GLN A 58 18.32 0.70 8.06
N PHE A 59 18.01 -0.33 8.83
CA PHE A 59 17.66 -0.18 10.25
C PHE A 59 18.73 0.60 11.03
N ASP A 60 19.99 0.26 10.87
CA ASP A 60 21.09 0.90 11.59
C ASP A 60 21.20 2.40 11.28
N LYS A 61 21.06 2.79 10.01
CA LYS A 61 21.11 4.20 9.61
C LYS A 61 19.89 4.96 10.12
N LEU A 62 18.71 4.37 10.03
CA LEU A 62 17.47 4.96 10.56
C LEU A 62 17.51 5.08 12.08
N PHE A 63 18.03 4.08 12.75
CA PHE A 63 18.15 4.07 14.22
C PHE A 63 19.15 5.13 14.69
N GLN A 64 20.32 5.24 14.05
CA GLN A 64 21.29 6.29 14.36
C GLN A 64 20.70 7.68 14.10
N PHE A 65 20.05 7.89 12.98
CA PHE A 65 19.39 9.17 12.67
C PHE A 65 18.33 9.54 13.72
N LEU A 66 17.52 8.56 14.17
CA LEU A 66 16.52 8.78 15.20
C LEU A 66 17.15 9.16 16.55
N ILE A 67 18.24 8.49 16.97
CA ILE A 67 18.93 8.78 18.22
C ILE A 67 19.62 10.17 18.15
N GLU A 68 20.24 10.50 17.04
CA GLU A 68 20.93 11.77 16.87
C GLU A 68 19.98 12.98 16.80
N LYS A 69 18.84 12.82 16.15
CA LYS A 69 17.89 13.92 15.92
C LYS A 69 16.80 14.06 16.97
N LEU A 70 16.42 12.96 17.61
CA LEU A 70 15.36 12.94 18.63
C LEU A 70 15.96 12.55 19.97
N PRO A 71 15.89 13.42 21.01
CA PRO A 71 16.23 13.02 22.38
C PRO A 71 15.43 11.78 22.78
N LEU A 72 16.09 10.81 23.38
CA LEU A 72 15.47 9.54 23.81
C LEU A 72 14.19 9.74 24.60
N GLU A 73 14.15 10.79 25.44
CA GLU A 73 12.94 11.18 26.18
C GLU A 73 11.75 11.45 25.27
N LYS A 74 11.94 12.19 24.16
CA LYS A 74 10.85 12.47 23.20
C LYS A 74 10.36 11.23 22.49
N ILE A 75 11.27 10.30 22.17
CA ILE A 75 10.88 9.01 21.55
C ILE A 75 10.02 8.21 22.53
N ILE A 76 10.42 8.15 23.81
CA ILE A 76 9.66 7.45 24.86
C ILE A 76 8.27 8.08 25.02
N TYR A 77 8.16 9.41 25.09
CA TYR A 77 6.87 10.10 25.18
C TYR A 77 5.98 9.85 23.95
N LEU A 78 6.55 9.82 22.75
CA LEU A 78 5.81 9.49 21.51
C LEU A 78 5.32 8.06 21.53
N LEU A 79 6.14 7.09 21.98
CA LEU A 79 5.75 5.69 22.10
C LEU A 79 4.64 5.51 23.15
N ILE A 80 4.80 6.10 24.33
CA ILE A 80 3.77 6.03 25.39
C ILE A 80 2.48 6.68 24.90
N GLY A 81 2.55 7.88 24.29
CA GLY A 81 1.41 8.56 23.72
C GLY A 81 0.71 7.73 22.64
N GLY A 82 1.48 7.11 21.75
CA GLY A 82 0.97 6.20 20.72
C GLY A 82 0.27 4.98 21.31
N ILE A 83 0.84 4.36 22.34
CA ILE A 83 0.23 3.21 23.04
C ILE A 83 -1.07 3.64 23.74
N VAL A 84 -1.06 4.77 24.43
CA VAL A 84 -2.27 5.29 25.09
C VAL A 84 -3.39 5.58 24.10
N ILE A 85 -3.08 6.25 22.98
CA ILE A 85 -4.06 6.51 21.91
C ILE A 85 -4.59 5.20 21.33
N PHE A 86 -3.72 4.22 21.10
CA PHE A 86 -4.08 2.90 20.57
C PHE A 86 -4.99 2.14 21.54
N VAL A 87 -4.70 2.16 22.83
CA VAL A 87 -5.54 1.54 23.88
C VAL A 87 -6.91 2.24 23.94
N ILE A 88 -6.94 3.58 23.93
CA ILE A 88 -8.19 4.34 23.91
C ILE A 88 -9.00 3.98 22.64
N PHE A 89 -8.36 3.89 21.50
CA PHE A 89 -9.00 3.50 20.24
C PHE A 89 -9.61 2.09 20.35
N ILE A 90 -8.89 1.12 20.91
CA ILE A 90 -9.41 -0.24 21.15
C ILE A 90 -10.59 -0.22 22.11
N LEU A 91 -10.50 0.52 23.22
CA LEU A 91 -11.57 0.61 24.19
C LEU A 91 -12.84 1.25 23.58
N VAL A 92 -12.68 2.34 22.85
CA VAL A 92 -13.78 2.97 22.11
C VAL A 92 -14.36 1.99 21.07
N TRP A 93 -13.51 1.26 20.37
CA TRP A 93 -13.93 0.26 19.38
C TRP A 93 -14.77 -0.88 19.98
N ILE A 94 -14.37 -1.36 21.17
CA ILE A 94 -15.04 -2.47 21.84
C ILE A 94 -16.33 -2.01 22.52
N TYR A 95 -16.28 -0.91 23.28
CA TYR A 95 -17.34 -0.50 24.20
C TYR A 95 -18.30 0.56 23.63
N ALA A 96 -17.91 1.33 22.61
CA ALA A 96 -18.80 2.34 22.08
C ALA A 96 -19.90 1.73 21.21
N GLU A 97 -21.13 1.93 21.66
CA GLU A 97 -22.35 1.51 20.95
C GLU A 97 -22.91 2.57 19.99
N TRP A 98 -22.11 3.54 19.61
CA TRP A 98 -22.56 4.62 18.73
C TRP A 98 -22.94 4.06 17.35
N ASN A 99 -24.03 4.62 16.79
CA ASN A 99 -24.52 4.22 15.47
C ASN A 99 -23.46 4.31 14.36
N ILE A 100 -22.52 5.26 14.49
CA ILE A 100 -21.40 5.44 13.58
C ILE A 100 -20.44 4.23 13.67
N ILE A 101 -20.14 3.77 14.89
CA ILE A 101 -19.23 2.63 15.13
C ILE A 101 -19.89 1.33 14.67
N LYS A 102 -21.20 1.16 14.89
CA LYS A 102 -21.95 -0.01 14.38
C LYS A 102 -21.94 -0.05 12.85
N LYS A 103 -22.16 1.09 12.17
CA LYS A 103 -22.06 1.19 10.71
C LYS A 103 -20.64 0.94 10.19
N LEU A 104 -19.63 1.42 10.93
CA LEU A 104 -18.23 1.21 10.59
C LEU A 104 -17.83 -0.27 10.75
N LYS A 105 -18.25 -0.93 11.84
CA LYS A 105 -18.08 -2.37 12.04
C LYS A 105 -18.73 -3.20 10.93
N GLN A 106 -19.94 -2.84 10.50
CA GLN A 106 -20.61 -3.51 9.38
C GLN A 106 -19.87 -3.34 8.05
N LYS A 107 -19.37 -2.14 7.76
CA LYS A 107 -18.55 -1.91 6.55
C LYS A 107 -17.22 -2.66 6.62
N LEU A 108 -16.59 -2.71 7.80
CA LEU A 108 -15.35 -3.46 7.99
C LEU A 108 -15.55 -4.97 7.93
N SER A 109 -16.69 -5.50 8.40
CA SER A 109 -17.00 -6.92 8.23
C SER A 109 -17.09 -7.30 6.75
N GLY A 110 -17.68 -6.45 5.90
CA GLY A 110 -17.67 -6.65 4.45
C GLY A 110 -16.28 -6.61 3.83
N LEU A 111 -15.40 -5.72 4.32
CA LEU A 111 -14.00 -5.70 3.91
C LEU A 111 -13.26 -6.97 4.34
N ILE A 112 -13.44 -7.41 5.59
CA ILE A 112 -12.85 -8.66 6.11
C ILE A 112 -13.37 -9.87 5.33
N GLU A 113 -14.65 -9.88 4.97
CA GLU A 113 -15.22 -10.91 4.10
C GLU A 113 -14.59 -10.89 2.70
N GLY A 114 -14.37 -9.71 2.13
CA GLY A 114 -13.62 -9.53 0.89
C GLY A 114 -12.17 -10.03 1.00
N MET A 115 -11.46 -9.71 2.10
CA MET A 115 -10.10 -10.20 2.37
C MET A 115 -10.06 -11.73 2.46
N THR A 116 -11.00 -12.31 3.21
CA THR A 116 -11.06 -13.76 3.38
C THR A 116 -11.51 -14.49 2.12
N SER A 117 -12.16 -13.79 1.16
CA SER A 117 -12.55 -14.38 -0.12
C SER A 117 -11.34 -14.84 -0.94
N VAL A 118 -10.24 -14.08 -0.92
CA VAL A 118 -8.99 -14.47 -1.59
C VAL A 118 -8.42 -15.76 -0.97
N LEU A 119 -8.47 -15.89 0.36
CA LEU A 119 -8.00 -17.08 1.05
C LEU A 119 -8.87 -18.31 0.77
N LYS A 120 -10.15 -18.11 0.40
CA LYS A 120 -11.11 -19.16 0.04
C LYS A 120 -11.08 -19.53 -1.44
N MET A 121 -10.34 -18.80 -2.28
CA MET A 121 -10.20 -19.12 -3.70
C MET A 121 -9.52 -20.48 -3.89
N LYS A 122 -9.97 -21.24 -4.90
CA LYS A 122 -9.37 -22.54 -5.26
C LYS A 122 -7.89 -22.38 -5.65
N ASP A 123 -7.57 -21.35 -6.42
CA ASP A 123 -6.23 -21.09 -6.96
C ASP A 123 -5.52 -19.91 -6.26
N LYS A 124 -5.72 -19.77 -4.95
CA LYS A 124 -5.17 -18.66 -4.15
C LYS A 124 -3.65 -18.52 -4.23
N TRP A 125 -2.93 -19.63 -4.30
CA TRP A 125 -1.46 -19.61 -4.37
C TRP A 125 -0.96 -19.06 -5.70
N ASN A 126 -1.60 -19.43 -6.81
CA ASN A 126 -1.30 -18.86 -8.11
C ASN A 126 -1.58 -17.35 -8.13
N TYR A 127 -2.69 -16.93 -7.53
CA TYR A 127 -3.03 -15.52 -7.42
C TYR A 127 -1.99 -14.73 -6.62
N ILE A 128 -1.62 -15.20 -5.42
CA ILE A 128 -0.61 -14.56 -4.57
C ILE A 128 0.75 -14.52 -5.27
N PHE A 129 1.14 -15.61 -5.92
CA PHE A 129 2.38 -15.67 -6.68
C PHE A 129 2.41 -14.65 -7.82
N HIS A 130 1.34 -14.54 -8.61
CA HIS A 130 1.26 -13.55 -9.68
C HIS A 130 1.27 -12.12 -9.15
N SER A 131 0.57 -11.85 -8.07
CA SER A 131 0.59 -10.52 -7.43
C SER A 131 2.00 -10.16 -6.94
N PHE A 132 2.68 -11.08 -6.28
CA PHE A 132 4.07 -10.88 -5.87
C PHE A 132 5.01 -10.69 -7.08
N PHE A 133 4.84 -11.49 -8.13
CA PHE A 133 5.63 -11.39 -9.35
C PHE A 133 5.46 -10.05 -10.05
N ILE A 134 4.25 -9.47 -10.05
CA ILE A 134 3.99 -8.13 -10.59
C ILE A 134 4.80 -7.08 -9.80
N TRP A 135 4.73 -7.09 -8.48
CA TRP A 135 5.46 -6.15 -7.63
C TRP A 135 6.99 -6.32 -7.76
N PHE A 136 7.45 -7.56 -7.80
CA PHE A 136 8.86 -7.87 -8.06
C PHE A 136 9.30 -7.33 -9.43
N SER A 137 8.48 -7.49 -10.47
CA SER A 137 8.76 -6.95 -11.79
C SER A 137 8.83 -5.42 -11.78
N TYR A 138 7.97 -4.74 -11.02
CA TYR A 138 8.05 -3.29 -10.86
C TYR A 138 9.36 -2.86 -10.18
N LEU A 139 9.77 -3.56 -9.13
CA LEU A 139 11.07 -3.32 -8.50
C LEU A 139 12.23 -3.56 -9.48
N MET A 140 12.18 -4.64 -10.26
CA MET A 140 13.23 -4.94 -11.26
C MET A 140 13.25 -3.91 -12.38
N MET A 141 12.12 -3.46 -12.87
CA MET A 141 12.05 -2.36 -13.84
C MET A 141 12.70 -1.09 -13.28
N PHE A 142 12.39 -0.74 -12.04
CA PHE A 142 12.99 0.41 -11.37
C PHE A 142 14.50 0.22 -11.20
N TYR A 143 14.95 -0.96 -10.76
CA TYR A 143 16.37 -1.30 -10.62
C TYR A 143 17.13 -1.19 -11.93
N VAL A 144 16.59 -1.72 -13.04
CA VAL A 144 17.26 -1.66 -14.33
C VAL A 144 17.40 -0.25 -14.85
N THR A 145 16.48 0.68 -14.51
CA THR A 145 16.60 2.07 -14.96
C THR A 145 17.82 2.80 -14.38
N ILE A 146 18.39 2.33 -13.27
CA ILE A 146 19.61 2.90 -12.66
C ILE A 146 20.81 2.80 -13.61
N PHE A 147 20.86 1.74 -14.41
CA PHE A 147 21.95 1.52 -15.37
C PHE A 147 21.82 2.35 -16.65
N ALA A 148 20.76 3.15 -16.77
CA ALA A 148 20.57 4.01 -17.93
C ALA A 148 21.51 5.25 -17.94
N LEU A 149 21.99 5.65 -16.75
CA LEU A 149 22.88 6.79 -16.59
C LEU A 149 24.14 6.37 -15.83
N PRO A 150 25.35 6.78 -16.28
CA PRO A 150 26.60 6.46 -15.59
C PRO A 150 26.62 6.93 -14.13
N GLU A 151 25.97 8.06 -13.84
CA GLU A 151 25.95 8.70 -12.52
C GLU A 151 25.16 7.89 -11.49
N THR A 152 24.26 7.02 -11.93
CA THR A 152 23.39 6.22 -11.05
C THR A 152 23.83 4.75 -10.91
N THR A 153 24.81 4.30 -11.65
CA THR A 153 25.25 2.88 -11.66
C THR A 153 25.86 2.40 -10.34
N GLU A 154 26.42 3.32 -9.53
CA GLU A 154 27.04 3.00 -8.23
C GLU A 154 26.06 3.03 -7.06
N ILE A 155 24.78 3.29 -7.32
CA ILE A 155 23.76 3.34 -6.28
C ILE A 155 23.54 1.96 -5.68
N SER A 156 23.65 1.86 -4.37
CA SER A 156 23.49 0.59 -3.65
C SER A 156 22.03 0.11 -3.69
N PHE A 157 21.83 -1.21 -3.70
CA PHE A 157 20.50 -1.82 -3.83
C PHE A 157 19.53 -1.45 -2.69
N ASP A 158 20.03 -1.17 -1.49
CA ASP A 158 19.25 -0.70 -0.36
C ASP A 158 18.63 0.69 -0.62
N VAL A 159 19.37 1.60 -1.26
CA VAL A 159 18.87 2.90 -1.70
C VAL A 159 17.85 2.75 -2.81
N VAL A 160 18.04 1.79 -3.71
CA VAL A 160 17.05 1.46 -4.76
C VAL A 160 15.72 1.04 -4.15
N ILE A 161 15.74 0.16 -3.16
CA ILE A 161 14.51 -0.27 -2.47
C ILE A 161 13.81 0.93 -1.84
N MET A 162 14.55 1.83 -1.20
CA MET A 162 13.97 3.05 -0.62
C MET A 162 13.36 3.95 -1.70
N GLY A 163 14.07 4.20 -2.79
CA GLY A 163 13.54 4.94 -3.94
C GLY A 163 12.25 4.31 -4.49
N PHE A 164 12.22 2.99 -4.65
CA PHE A 164 11.04 2.25 -5.09
C PHE A 164 9.85 2.43 -4.12
N ILE A 165 10.08 2.35 -2.81
CA ILE A 165 9.04 2.54 -1.78
C ILE A 165 8.48 3.97 -1.85
N PHE A 166 9.33 4.98 -1.81
CA PHE A 166 8.90 6.38 -1.83
C PHE A 166 8.26 6.76 -3.16
N GLY A 167 8.79 6.26 -4.28
CA GLY A 167 8.18 6.42 -5.60
C GLY A 167 6.80 5.78 -5.67
N SER A 168 6.62 4.57 -5.14
CA SER A 168 5.33 3.88 -5.09
C SER A 168 4.32 4.63 -4.22
N LEU A 169 4.74 5.18 -3.08
CA LEU A 169 3.91 6.06 -2.26
C LEU A 169 3.49 7.32 -3.02
N ALA A 170 4.43 7.98 -3.69
CA ALA A 170 4.13 9.17 -4.48
C ALA A 170 3.07 8.90 -5.56
N VAL A 171 3.17 7.77 -6.26
CA VAL A 171 2.14 7.34 -7.22
C VAL A 171 0.82 7.04 -6.53
N GLY A 172 0.85 6.39 -5.37
CA GLY A 172 -0.35 6.01 -4.61
C GLY A 172 -1.14 7.21 -4.08
N PHE A 173 -0.45 8.25 -3.61
CA PHE A 173 -1.08 9.44 -3.01
C PHE A 173 -1.40 10.55 -4.02
N THR A 174 -0.87 10.48 -5.22
CA THR A 174 -1.10 11.49 -6.26
C THR A 174 -1.76 10.90 -7.50
N ASN A 175 -2.16 11.73 -8.43
CA ASN A 175 -2.72 11.26 -9.69
C ASN A 175 -1.61 10.78 -10.63
N GLY A 176 -1.26 9.48 -10.54
CA GLY A 176 -0.25 8.87 -11.38
C GLY A 176 1.20 9.33 -11.10
N GLY A 177 1.46 9.94 -9.96
CA GLY A 177 2.82 10.36 -9.57
C GLY A 177 3.31 11.64 -10.24
N LEU A 178 2.46 12.36 -10.99
CA LEU A 178 2.87 13.57 -11.72
C LEU A 178 3.53 14.59 -10.79
N GLY A 179 4.81 14.89 -11.04
CA GLY A 179 5.64 15.79 -10.22
C GLY A 179 6.08 15.18 -8.88
N ALA A 180 5.24 14.45 -8.19
CA ALA A 180 5.53 13.86 -6.89
C ALA A 180 6.52 12.68 -6.99
N TYR A 181 6.41 11.86 -8.04
CA TYR A 181 7.32 10.72 -8.24
C TYR A 181 8.77 11.17 -8.45
N PRO A 182 9.10 12.04 -9.44
CA PRO A 182 10.47 12.52 -9.60
C PRO A 182 10.98 13.25 -8.37
N LEU A 183 10.14 14.02 -7.67
CA LEU A 183 10.54 14.69 -6.43
C LEU A 183 10.87 13.66 -5.33
N ALA A 184 10.04 12.64 -5.14
CA ALA A 184 10.29 11.59 -4.16
C ALA A 184 11.59 10.83 -4.44
N ILE A 185 11.90 10.56 -5.71
CA ILE A 185 13.15 9.92 -6.11
C ILE A 185 14.33 10.86 -5.86
N ALA A 186 14.25 12.15 -6.24
CA ALA A 186 15.31 13.12 -6.05
C ALA A 186 15.66 13.39 -4.58
N LEU A 187 14.73 13.13 -3.65
CA LEU A 187 14.98 13.26 -2.20
C LEU A 187 15.74 12.07 -1.60
N ILE A 188 15.77 10.94 -2.30
CA ILE A 188 16.42 9.71 -1.84
C ILE A 188 17.83 9.58 -2.43
N TYR A 189 18.06 10.10 -3.62
CA TYR A 189 19.33 10.10 -4.33
C TYR A 189 20.05 11.46 -4.18
#